data_4a2072569a5f6709fafcf717b28e38cf
#
_entry.id   4a2072569a5f6709fafcf717b28e38cf
#
_cell.length_a   1.000
_cell.length_b   1.000
_cell.length_c   1.000
_cell.angle_alpha   90.00
_cell.angle_beta   90.00
_cell.angle_gamma   90.00
#
_symmetry.space_group_name_H-M   'P 1'
#
loop_
_entity.id
_entity.type
_entity.pdbx_description
1 polymer ?
#
loop_
_entity_poly.entity_id
_entity_poly.type
_entity_poly.pdbx_seq_one_letter_code
_entity_poly.pdbx_strand_id
1 'polypeptide(L)'
;MILIDDIDNAFEYYDLDDKYRVRCYKCASSINSNKLFLDTFNKMYNLLNNEDFSKIKELWKYKEVNELFPNHIDPFVTNLMILLSYKTSQANIIKYKLDQEQIVINKNRIKECFVNDLERRNYGSVRISQMLWAYYFVRVKLIEVGRLQYELLETTNDKSIIKIHIPGGNKLDFDKVMDSIELSKEKLKEVFHINNIVFKCNSWLLSNQLNKLIDKNTNIYKFYSLFDVLDGEECTHDLLNFVFNIKECNNYNELPEETSLQKIIKNELINGTVFNIGIGALKGVDPNE
;
A
#
# COMPACT_ATOMS: atom_id res chain seq x y z
N MET A 1 27.38 -8.97 2.86
CA MET A 1 27.96 -7.71 2.32
C MET A 1 27.05 -7.25 1.18
N ILE A 2 26.71 -5.98 1.16
CA ILE A 2 25.93 -5.36 0.08
C ILE A 2 26.92 -4.96 -1.01
N LEU A 3 26.68 -5.43 -2.24
CA LEU A 3 27.57 -5.19 -3.37
C LEU A 3 27.11 -3.96 -4.18
N ILE A 4 28.05 -3.20 -4.70
CA ILE A 4 27.77 -2.05 -5.58
C ILE A 4 27.04 -2.51 -6.84
N ASP A 5 27.48 -3.60 -7.46
CA ASP A 5 26.86 -4.17 -8.66
C ASP A 5 25.38 -4.52 -8.43
N ASP A 6 24.98 -4.97 -7.23
CA ASP A 6 23.59 -5.24 -6.91
C ASP A 6 22.75 -3.95 -6.87
N ILE A 7 23.35 -2.83 -6.43
CA ILE A 7 22.70 -1.52 -6.45
C ILE A 7 22.51 -1.06 -7.89
N ASP A 8 23.55 -1.15 -8.73
CA ASP A 8 23.51 -0.72 -10.12
C ASP A 8 22.48 -1.54 -10.94
N ASN A 9 22.51 -2.85 -10.81
CA ASN A 9 21.53 -3.73 -11.45
C ASN A 9 20.08 -3.41 -11.01
N ALA A 10 19.88 -3.03 -9.75
CA ALA A 10 18.56 -2.66 -9.25
C ALA A 10 18.09 -1.30 -9.79
N PHE A 11 19.00 -0.33 -9.95
CA PHE A 11 18.69 0.96 -10.58
C PHE A 11 18.22 0.77 -12.02
N GLU A 12 18.93 -0.06 -12.80
CA GLU A 12 18.52 -0.41 -14.16
C GLU A 12 17.19 -1.16 -14.19
N TYR A 13 17.02 -2.13 -13.30
CA TYR A 13 15.82 -2.94 -13.24
C TYR A 13 14.55 -2.12 -12.98
N TYR A 14 14.60 -1.15 -12.05
CA TYR A 14 13.48 -0.28 -11.70
C TYR A 14 13.44 1.03 -12.48
N ASP A 15 14.41 1.28 -13.36
CA ASP A 15 14.55 2.56 -14.09
C ASP A 15 14.52 3.75 -13.13
N LEU A 16 15.39 3.73 -12.10
CA LEU A 16 15.48 4.79 -11.09
C LEU A 16 16.39 5.93 -11.54
N ASP A 17 16.07 7.15 -11.09
CA ASP A 17 16.89 8.34 -11.31
C ASP A 17 18.24 8.22 -10.58
N ASP A 18 19.34 8.44 -11.29
CA ASP A 18 20.71 8.37 -10.78
C ASP A 18 20.99 9.32 -9.60
N LYS A 19 20.18 10.36 -9.43
CA LYS A 19 20.30 11.27 -8.29
C LYS A 19 20.26 10.57 -6.92
N TYR A 20 19.64 9.38 -6.85
CA TYR A 20 19.57 8.59 -5.61
C TYR A 20 20.75 7.61 -5.45
N ARG A 21 21.50 7.31 -6.51
CA ARG A 21 22.51 6.26 -6.55
C ARG A 21 23.61 6.49 -5.52
N VAL A 22 24.16 7.70 -5.47
CA VAL A 22 25.22 8.07 -4.51
C VAL A 22 24.74 7.89 -3.06
N ARG A 23 23.46 8.19 -2.78
CA ARG A 23 22.88 8.02 -1.44
C ARG A 23 22.76 6.55 -1.06
N CYS A 24 22.40 5.68 -2.02
CA CYS A 24 22.37 4.23 -1.84
C CYS A 24 23.77 3.67 -1.54
N TYR A 25 24.81 4.11 -2.27
CA TYR A 25 26.19 3.68 -2.02
C TYR A 25 26.68 4.08 -0.62
N LYS A 26 26.40 5.31 -0.19
CA LYS A 26 26.79 5.78 1.16
C LYS A 26 26.10 4.93 2.24
N CYS A 27 24.80 4.67 2.10
CA CYS A 27 24.05 3.84 3.04
C CYS A 27 24.62 2.40 3.07
N ALA A 28 24.86 1.78 1.92
CA ALA A 28 25.43 0.44 1.82
C ALA A 28 26.85 0.37 2.44
N SER A 29 27.69 1.37 2.19
CA SER A 29 29.03 1.48 2.79
C SER A 29 28.96 1.57 4.31
N SER A 30 28.06 2.40 4.85
CA SER A 30 27.83 2.53 6.30
C SER A 30 27.41 1.20 6.92
N ILE A 31 26.47 0.48 6.27
CA ILE A 31 26.00 -0.84 6.74
C ILE A 31 27.14 -1.87 6.69
N ASN A 32 27.89 -1.91 5.60
CA ASN A 32 28.99 -2.87 5.43
C ASN A 32 30.15 -2.65 6.42
N SER A 33 30.38 -1.42 6.86
CA SER A 33 31.45 -1.08 7.80
C SER A 33 31.12 -1.40 9.26
N ASN A 34 29.87 -1.70 9.59
CA ASN A 34 29.42 -2.00 10.95
C ASN A 34 28.74 -3.38 11.01
N LYS A 35 29.36 -4.31 11.75
CA LYS A 35 28.86 -5.70 11.86
C LYS A 35 27.43 -5.77 12.37
N LEU A 36 27.06 -4.99 13.39
CA LEU A 36 25.70 -4.99 13.93
C LEU A 36 24.69 -4.51 12.89
N PHE A 37 25.03 -3.48 12.12
CA PHE A 37 24.17 -2.96 11.05
C PHE A 37 23.99 -4.01 9.94
N LEU A 38 25.08 -4.64 9.52
CA LEU A 38 25.07 -5.67 8.49
C LEU A 38 24.26 -6.91 8.91
N ASP A 39 24.45 -7.39 10.13
CA ASP A 39 23.73 -8.55 10.66
C ASP A 39 22.21 -8.25 10.73
N THR A 40 21.84 -7.05 11.23
CA THR A 40 20.42 -6.63 11.30
C THR A 40 19.84 -6.44 9.91
N PHE A 41 20.59 -5.82 8.99
CA PHE A 41 20.19 -5.68 7.60
C PHE A 41 19.89 -7.05 6.96
N ASN A 42 20.83 -7.99 7.09
CA ASN A 42 20.66 -9.34 6.51
C ASN A 42 19.47 -10.08 7.12
N LYS A 43 19.26 -9.97 8.44
CA LYS A 43 18.09 -10.56 9.11
C LYS A 43 16.79 -9.99 8.55
N MET A 44 16.68 -8.65 8.44
CA MET A 44 15.49 -8.00 7.90
C MET A 44 15.31 -8.31 6.41
N TYR A 45 16.38 -8.29 5.63
CA TYR A 45 16.36 -8.65 4.22
C TYR A 45 15.82 -10.07 4.00
N ASN A 46 16.32 -11.04 4.78
CA ASN A 46 15.84 -12.41 4.72
C ASN A 46 14.36 -12.53 5.12
N LEU A 47 13.94 -11.83 6.17
CA LEU A 47 12.55 -11.81 6.59
C LEU A 47 11.65 -11.29 5.46
N LEU A 48 11.99 -10.15 4.86
CA LEU A 48 11.17 -9.51 3.83
C LEU A 48 11.14 -10.31 2.51
N ASN A 49 12.22 -11.00 2.16
CA ASN A 49 12.35 -11.64 0.86
C ASN A 49 12.04 -13.16 0.87
N ASN A 50 12.33 -13.86 1.96
CA ASN A 50 12.32 -15.33 1.99
C ASN A 50 11.31 -15.94 2.96
N GLU A 51 10.96 -15.22 4.05
CA GLU A 51 10.05 -15.75 5.07
C GLU A 51 8.58 -15.72 4.64
N ASP A 52 7.72 -16.36 5.41
CA ASP A 52 6.28 -16.31 5.19
C ASP A 52 5.76 -14.86 5.23
N PHE A 53 4.86 -14.52 4.30
CA PHE A 53 4.35 -13.15 4.17
C PHE A 53 3.58 -12.67 5.41
N SER A 54 3.05 -13.59 6.23
CA SER A 54 2.41 -13.26 7.50
C SER A 54 3.33 -12.51 8.45
N LYS A 55 4.62 -12.87 8.46
CA LYS A 55 5.65 -12.18 9.26
C LYS A 55 5.89 -10.73 8.79
N ILE A 56 5.72 -10.44 7.50
CA ILE A 56 5.77 -9.07 6.98
C ILE A 56 4.59 -8.26 7.53
N LYS A 57 3.40 -8.87 7.59
CA LYS A 57 2.21 -8.21 8.17
C LYS A 57 2.40 -7.80 9.63
N GLU A 58 3.14 -8.57 10.42
CA GLU A 58 3.45 -8.22 11.81
C GLU A 58 4.30 -6.96 11.95
N LEU A 59 5.04 -6.56 10.90
CA LEU A 59 5.88 -5.37 10.92
C LEU A 59 5.10 -4.06 10.82
N TRP A 60 3.82 -4.09 10.42
CA TRP A 60 2.98 -2.89 10.30
C TRP A 60 2.75 -2.13 11.63
N LYS A 61 3.00 -2.78 12.77
CA LYS A 61 2.94 -2.15 14.09
C LYS A 61 4.05 -1.12 14.31
N TYR A 62 5.18 -1.23 13.60
CA TYR A 62 6.31 -0.33 13.73
C TYR A 62 6.12 0.94 12.90
N LYS A 63 6.49 2.07 13.49
CA LYS A 63 6.34 3.39 12.86
C LYS A 63 7.68 4.01 12.47
N GLU A 64 8.69 3.84 13.33
CA GLU A 64 9.98 4.48 13.18
C GLU A 64 11.07 3.45 12.82
N VAL A 65 12.06 3.90 12.02
CA VAL A 65 13.13 3.03 11.52
C VAL A 65 13.93 2.40 12.66
N ASN A 66 14.14 3.12 13.75
CA ASN A 66 14.87 2.64 14.93
C ASN A 66 14.14 1.57 15.76
N GLU A 67 12.87 1.31 15.49
CA GLU A 67 12.15 0.19 16.10
C GLU A 67 12.49 -1.15 15.41
N LEU A 68 12.90 -1.11 14.14
CA LEU A 68 13.29 -2.28 13.35
C LEU A 68 14.81 -2.42 13.23
N PHE A 69 15.53 -1.32 13.29
CA PHE A 69 16.97 -1.25 13.06
C PHE A 69 17.67 -0.61 14.26
N PRO A 70 18.97 -0.92 14.49
CA PRO A 70 19.74 -0.29 15.55
C PRO A 70 19.76 1.23 15.45
N ASN A 71 19.78 1.91 16.61
CA ASN A 71 20.00 3.35 16.66
C ASN A 71 21.26 3.73 15.89
N HIS A 72 21.22 4.88 15.23
CA HIS A 72 22.29 5.42 14.38
C HIS A 72 22.53 4.70 13.05
N ILE A 73 21.74 3.68 12.69
CA ILE A 73 21.74 3.21 11.30
C ILE A 73 21.21 4.34 10.41
N ASP A 74 21.77 4.43 9.21
CA ASP A 74 21.27 5.41 8.24
C ASP A 74 19.79 5.09 7.89
N PRO A 75 18.83 6.02 8.12
CA PRO A 75 17.41 5.77 7.82
C PRO A 75 17.14 5.40 6.37
N PHE A 76 18.05 5.71 5.45
CA PHE A 76 17.97 5.31 4.04
C PHE A 76 18.04 3.79 3.82
N VAL A 77 18.27 3.03 4.88
CA VAL A 77 18.20 1.55 4.89
C VAL A 77 16.88 1.03 4.36
N THR A 78 15.77 1.72 4.61
CA THR A 78 14.44 1.34 4.07
C THR A 78 14.37 1.46 2.54
N ASN A 79 14.97 2.51 1.97
CA ASN A 79 15.12 2.64 0.51
C ASN A 79 16.00 1.53 -0.06
N LEU A 80 17.12 1.25 0.62
CA LEU A 80 18.04 0.19 0.19
C LEU A 80 17.39 -1.21 0.24
N MET A 81 16.50 -1.45 1.23
CA MET A 81 15.71 -2.68 1.29
C MET A 81 14.78 -2.83 0.08
N ILE A 82 14.06 -1.77 -0.30
CA ILE A 82 13.20 -1.78 -1.50
C ILE A 82 14.06 -2.04 -2.74
N LEU A 83 15.15 -1.31 -2.89
CA LEU A 83 16.03 -1.39 -4.04
C LEU A 83 16.54 -2.82 -4.25
N LEU A 84 17.14 -3.42 -3.21
CA LEU A 84 17.75 -4.74 -3.29
C LEU A 84 16.75 -5.90 -3.37
N SER A 85 15.44 -5.63 -3.23
CA SER A 85 14.39 -6.61 -3.46
C SER A 85 14.21 -7.00 -4.94
N TYR A 86 14.94 -6.37 -5.87
CA TYR A 86 14.77 -6.57 -7.32
C TYR A 86 14.90 -8.05 -7.74
N LYS A 87 15.85 -8.81 -7.16
CA LYS A 87 16.00 -10.25 -7.45
C LYS A 87 14.77 -11.05 -7.04
N THR A 88 14.20 -10.72 -5.87
CA THR A 88 12.97 -11.36 -5.39
C THR A 88 11.78 -10.98 -6.26
N SER A 89 11.70 -9.71 -6.69
CA SER A 89 10.68 -9.26 -7.64
C SER A 89 10.76 -10.01 -8.95
N GLN A 90 11.96 -10.14 -9.56
CA GLN A 90 12.18 -10.92 -10.78
C GLN A 90 11.73 -12.38 -10.63
N ALA A 91 12.15 -13.02 -9.53
CA ALA A 91 11.78 -14.42 -9.27
C ALA A 91 10.26 -14.61 -9.14
N ASN A 92 9.58 -13.67 -8.46
CA ASN A 92 8.13 -13.73 -8.28
C ASN A 92 7.36 -13.41 -9.58
N ILE A 93 7.82 -12.47 -10.40
CA ILE A 93 7.25 -12.21 -11.73
C ILE A 93 7.23 -13.49 -12.56
N ILE A 94 8.33 -14.24 -12.57
CA ILE A 94 8.44 -15.53 -13.28
C ILE A 94 7.53 -16.57 -12.64
N LYS A 95 7.58 -16.72 -11.31
CA LYS A 95 6.78 -17.70 -10.56
C LYS A 95 5.29 -17.55 -10.79
N TYR A 96 4.78 -16.31 -10.76
CA TYR A 96 3.37 -16.00 -10.95
C TYR A 96 2.98 -15.76 -12.41
N LYS A 97 3.94 -15.89 -13.34
CA LYS A 97 3.73 -15.74 -14.79
C LYS A 97 3.04 -14.43 -15.16
N LEU A 98 3.46 -13.33 -14.51
CA LEU A 98 2.87 -12.03 -14.80
C LEU A 98 3.05 -11.67 -16.27
N ASP A 99 2.01 -11.17 -16.92
CA ASP A 99 2.11 -10.63 -18.27
C ASP A 99 2.85 -9.29 -18.30
N GLN A 100 3.14 -8.79 -19.49
CA GLN A 100 3.95 -7.58 -19.67
C GLN A 100 3.31 -6.35 -19.02
N GLU A 101 1.99 -6.23 -19.05
CA GLU A 101 1.27 -5.12 -18.41
C GLU A 101 1.46 -5.17 -16.89
N GLN A 102 1.24 -6.32 -16.27
CA GLN A 102 1.41 -6.50 -14.83
C GLN A 102 2.88 -6.33 -14.39
N ILE A 103 3.85 -6.72 -15.23
CA ILE A 103 5.27 -6.49 -14.96
C ILE A 103 5.56 -4.98 -14.87
N VAL A 104 5.08 -4.20 -15.84
CA VAL A 104 5.30 -2.75 -15.87
C VAL A 104 4.61 -2.08 -14.68
N ILE A 105 3.36 -2.43 -14.38
CA ILE A 105 2.62 -1.91 -13.23
C ILE A 105 3.37 -2.23 -11.93
N ASN A 106 3.76 -3.49 -11.74
CA ASN A 106 4.46 -3.94 -10.53
C ASN A 106 5.76 -3.16 -10.28
N LYS A 107 6.62 -3.04 -11.30
CA LYS A 107 7.87 -2.26 -11.21
C LYS A 107 7.61 -0.80 -10.90
N ASN A 108 6.64 -0.17 -11.56
CA ASN A 108 6.29 1.22 -11.34
C ASN A 108 5.80 1.46 -9.91
N ARG A 109 4.99 0.56 -9.34
CA ARG A 109 4.52 0.67 -7.97
C ARG A 109 5.65 0.51 -6.94
N ILE A 110 6.60 -0.39 -7.18
CA ILE A 110 7.80 -0.50 -6.32
C ILE A 110 8.65 0.78 -6.43
N LYS A 111 8.87 1.29 -7.65
CA LYS A 111 9.56 2.57 -7.90
C LYS A 111 8.86 3.74 -7.18
N GLU A 112 7.53 3.83 -7.27
CA GLU A 112 6.75 4.85 -6.55
C GLU A 112 6.94 4.76 -5.03
N CYS A 113 6.92 3.56 -4.45
CA CYS A 113 7.21 3.38 -3.03
C CYS A 113 8.61 3.87 -2.65
N PHE A 114 9.60 3.67 -3.54
CA PHE A 114 10.97 4.14 -3.31
C PHE A 114 11.07 5.67 -3.32
N VAL A 115 10.35 6.37 -4.20
CA VAL A 115 10.52 7.83 -4.40
C VAL A 115 9.50 8.68 -3.65
N ASN A 116 8.33 8.14 -3.31
CA ASN A 116 7.18 8.91 -2.84
C ASN A 116 7.47 9.79 -1.62
N ASP A 117 8.06 9.22 -0.57
CA ASP A 117 8.38 9.98 0.64
C ASP A 117 9.54 10.96 0.41
N LEU A 118 10.46 10.66 -0.52
CA LEU A 118 11.59 11.50 -0.86
C LEU A 118 11.15 12.75 -1.64
N GLU A 119 10.28 12.58 -2.64
CA GLU A 119 9.92 13.66 -3.57
C GLU A 119 8.67 14.43 -3.14
N ARG A 120 7.63 13.73 -2.67
CA ARG A 120 6.35 14.37 -2.34
C ARG A 120 6.28 14.89 -0.91
N ARG A 121 7.00 14.26 0.02
CA ARG A 121 6.96 14.60 1.43
C ARG A 121 8.26 15.20 1.95
N ASN A 122 9.29 15.25 1.10
CA ASN A 122 10.63 15.72 1.45
C ASN A 122 11.21 15.06 2.72
N TYR A 123 10.91 13.77 2.91
CA TYR A 123 11.55 12.98 3.96
C TYR A 123 12.93 12.52 3.50
N GLY A 124 13.87 12.41 4.43
CA GLY A 124 15.23 11.95 4.12
C GLY A 124 15.32 10.46 3.76
N SER A 125 14.26 9.71 3.97
CA SER A 125 14.15 8.27 3.69
C SER A 125 12.68 7.85 3.55
N VAL A 126 12.46 6.65 3.03
CA VAL A 126 11.14 6.02 2.94
C VAL A 126 10.71 5.54 4.32
N ARG A 127 9.45 5.77 4.68
CA ARG A 127 8.84 5.26 5.92
C ARG A 127 8.68 3.73 5.85
N ILE A 128 8.66 3.09 7.03
CA ILE A 128 8.44 1.63 7.14
C ILE A 128 7.18 1.21 6.40
N SER A 129 6.07 1.94 6.53
CA SER A 129 4.82 1.62 5.84
C SER A 129 4.94 1.59 4.32
N GLN A 130 5.70 2.50 3.72
CA GLN A 130 5.96 2.50 2.28
C GLN A 130 6.90 1.36 1.87
N MET A 131 7.92 1.08 2.68
CA MET A 131 8.79 -0.08 2.47
C MET A 131 7.96 -1.38 2.48
N LEU A 132 7.12 -1.57 3.50
CA LEU A 132 6.27 -2.76 3.59
C LEU A 132 5.28 -2.83 2.41
N TRP A 133 4.72 -1.70 2.00
CA TRP A 133 3.82 -1.65 0.85
C TRP A 133 4.51 -2.08 -0.46
N ALA A 134 5.78 -1.67 -0.67
CA ALA A 134 6.57 -2.16 -1.80
C ALA A 134 6.68 -3.69 -1.81
N TYR A 135 6.83 -4.32 -0.65
CA TYR A 135 6.94 -5.78 -0.55
C TYR A 135 5.65 -6.54 -0.88
N TYR A 136 4.47 -5.92 -0.83
CA TYR A 136 3.26 -6.53 -1.39
C TYR A 136 3.38 -6.72 -2.91
N PHE A 137 3.99 -5.77 -3.61
CA PHE A 137 4.29 -5.88 -5.04
C PHE A 137 5.48 -6.81 -5.31
N VAL A 138 6.58 -6.67 -4.57
CA VAL A 138 7.77 -7.54 -4.67
C VAL A 138 7.38 -9.02 -4.53
N ARG A 139 6.52 -9.33 -3.58
CA ARG A 139 6.08 -10.70 -3.28
C ARG A 139 4.86 -11.14 -4.09
N VAL A 140 4.36 -10.30 -4.98
CA VAL A 140 3.13 -10.52 -5.77
C VAL A 140 1.99 -11.01 -4.87
N LYS A 141 1.78 -10.30 -3.74
CA LYS A 141 0.61 -10.49 -2.87
C LYS A 141 -0.50 -9.51 -3.19
N LEU A 142 -0.18 -8.53 -4.02
CA LEU A 142 -1.05 -7.49 -4.49
C LEU A 142 -0.80 -7.29 -5.98
N ILE A 143 -1.87 -7.24 -6.77
CA ILE A 143 -1.85 -6.82 -8.17
C ILE A 143 -2.73 -5.60 -8.35
N GLU A 144 -2.47 -4.82 -9.39
CA GLU A 144 -3.30 -3.68 -9.77
C GLU A 144 -3.97 -3.98 -11.10
N VAL A 145 -5.28 -3.77 -11.16
CA VAL A 145 -6.07 -3.91 -12.38
C VAL A 145 -6.93 -2.66 -12.52
N GLY A 146 -6.69 -1.88 -13.55
CA GLY A 146 -7.42 -0.64 -13.79
C GLY A 146 -7.29 0.35 -12.63
N ARG A 147 -8.43 0.70 -11.99
CA ARG A 147 -8.48 1.73 -10.93
C ARG A 147 -8.14 1.21 -9.54
N LEU A 148 -8.17 -0.08 -9.31
CA LEU A 148 -8.08 -0.69 -7.98
C LEU A 148 -6.91 -1.65 -7.85
N GLN A 149 -6.54 -1.92 -6.61
CA GLN A 149 -5.52 -2.91 -6.24
C GLN A 149 -6.18 -4.04 -5.44
N TYR A 150 -5.67 -5.26 -5.63
CA TYR A 150 -6.27 -6.49 -5.13
C TYR A 150 -5.24 -7.31 -4.38
N GLU A 151 -5.42 -7.43 -3.06
CA GLU A 151 -4.56 -8.21 -2.17
C GLU A 151 -5.18 -9.57 -1.91
N LEU A 152 -4.45 -10.65 -2.17
CA LEU A 152 -4.82 -11.99 -1.74
C LEU A 152 -4.58 -12.13 -0.22
N LEU A 153 -5.66 -12.16 0.56
CA LEU A 153 -5.59 -12.33 2.01
C LEU A 153 -5.46 -13.79 2.42
N GLU A 154 -6.38 -14.61 1.92
CA GLU A 154 -6.55 -16.00 2.36
C GLU A 154 -7.13 -16.82 1.19
N THR A 155 -6.73 -18.08 1.13
CA THR A 155 -7.31 -19.08 0.24
C THR A 155 -7.62 -20.32 1.06
N THR A 156 -8.89 -20.73 1.04
CA THR A 156 -9.36 -22.02 1.56
C THR A 156 -9.73 -22.92 0.36
N ASN A 157 -10.14 -24.16 0.63
CA ASN A 157 -10.54 -25.07 -0.45
C ASN A 157 -11.72 -24.53 -1.27
N ASP A 158 -12.61 -23.75 -0.65
CA ASP A 158 -13.86 -23.31 -1.26
C ASP A 158 -13.86 -21.84 -1.68
N LYS A 159 -13.03 -20.99 -1.03
CA LYS A 159 -13.08 -19.52 -1.22
C LYS A 159 -11.70 -18.89 -1.14
N SER A 160 -11.54 -17.83 -1.96
CA SER A 160 -10.38 -16.93 -1.89
C SER A 160 -10.83 -15.52 -1.52
N ILE A 161 -10.31 -14.99 -0.43
CA ILE A 161 -10.65 -13.65 0.05
C ILE A 161 -9.66 -12.65 -0.54
N ILE A 162 -10.18 -11.72 -1.31
CA ILE A 162 -9.44 -10.63 -1.94
C ILE A 162 -9.82 -9.32 -1.29
N LYS A 163 -8.82 -8.59 -0.78
CA LYS A 163 -9.03 -7.23 -0.27
C LYS A 163 -8.79 -6.20 -1.37
N ILE A 164 -9.80 -5.36 -1.58
CA ILE A 164 -9.71 -4.22 -2.49
C ILE A 164 -9.04 -3.05 -1.76
N HIS A 165 -8.03 -2.45 -2.41
CA HIS A 165 -7.41 -1.21 -2.01
C HIS A 165 -7.64 -0.14 -3.08
N ILE A 166 -7.82 1.10 -2.64
CA ILE A 166 -8.05 2.25 -3.50
C ILE A 166 -6.79 3.10 -3.52
N PRO A 167 -5.92 3.00 -4.54
CA PRO A 167 -4.73 3.82 -4.62
C PRO A 167 -5.09 5.30 -4.74
N GLY A 168 -4.33 6.15 -4.02
CA GLY A 168 -4.47 7.60 -4.10
C GLY A 168 -4.02 8.16 -5.47
N GLY A 169 -4.18 9.49 -5.63
CA GLY A 169 -3.66 10.24 -6.79
C GLY A 169 -4.63 10.40 -7.94
N ASN A 170 -5.53 9.46 -8.21
CA ASN A 170 -6.52 9.54 -9.27
C ASN A 170 -7.94 9.66 -8.71
N LYS A 171 -8.82 10.37 -9.44
CA LYS A 171 -10.25 10.44 -9.09
C LYS A 171 -10.84 9.03 -8.99
N LEU A 172 -11.76 8.85 -8.04
CA LEU A 172 -12.56 7.64 -7.91
C LEU A 172 -13.68 7.70 -8.95
N ASP A 173 -13.35 7.39 -10.20
CA ASP A 173 -14.30 7.30 -11.30
C ASP A 173 -15.05 5.98 -11.18
N PHE A 174 -16.40 6.05 -11.12
CA PHE A 174 -17.23 4.89 -10.83
C PHE A 174 -17.19 3.84 -11.96
N ASP A 175 -17.20 4.28 -13.22
CA ASP A 175 -17.19 3.36 -14.36
C ASP A 175 -15.84 2.62 -14.40
N LYS A 176 -14.74 3.32 -14.16
CA LYS A 176 -13.41 2.69 -14.05
C LYS A 176 -13.29 1.75 -12.86
N VAL A 177 -14.01 2.01 -11.78
CA VAL A 177 -14.09 1.07 -10.64
C VAL A 177 -14.81 -0.21 -11.04
N MET A 178 -15.94 -0.10 -11.73
CA MET A 178 -16.71 -1.26 -12.19
C MET A 178 -15.92 -2.10 -13.19
N ASP A 179 -15.29 -1.47 -14.18
CA ASP A 179 -14.39 -2.13 -15.14
C ASP A 179 -13.25 -2.86 -14.42
N SER A 180 -12.64 -2.19 -13.42
CA SER A 180 -11.56 -2.76 -12.62
C SER A 180 -12.01 -4.02 -11.87
N ILE A 181 -13.19 -3.99 -11.24
CA ILE A 181 -13.72 -5.15 -10.50
C ILE A 181 -13.97 -6.30 -11.47
N GLU A 182 -14.57 -6.04 -12.62
CA GLU A 182 -14.89 -7.10 -13.59
C GLU A 182 -13.62 -7.73 -14.18
N LEU A 183 -12.71 -6.92 -14.68
CA LEU A 183 -11.42 -7.40 -15.23
C LEU A 183 -10.56 -8.12 -14.19
N SER A 184 -10.68 -7.73 -12.91
CA SER A 184 -9.88 -8.35 -11.85
C SER A 184 -10.24 -9.81 -11.61
N LYS A 185 -11.49 -10.25 -11.85
CA LYS A 185 -11.90 -11.62 -11.61
C LYS A 185 -11.09 -12.62 -12.43
N GLU A 186 -10.89 -12.34 -13.72
CA GLU A 186 -10.07 -13.18 -14.58
C GLU A 186 -8.59 -13.08 -14.24
N LYS A 187 -8.10 -11.84 -14.04
CA LYS A 187 -6.69 -11.61 -13.74
C LYS A 187 -6.24 -12.27 -12.43
N LEU A 188 -7.08 -12.24 -11.39
CA LEU A 188 -6.80 -12.89 -10.11
C LEU A 188 -6.77 -14.42 -10.24
N LYS A 189 -7.67 -15.01 -11.07
CA LYS A 189 -7.64 -16.45 -11.37
C LYS A 189 -6.35 -16.84 -12.08
N GLU A 190 -5.91 -16.06 -13.05
CA GLU A 190 -4.67 -16.30 -13.79
C GLU A 190 -3.44 -16.22 -12.89
N VAL A 191 -3.31 -15.14 -12.11
CA VAL A 191 -2.11 -14.86 -11.32
C VAL A 191 -2.02 -15.73 -10.08
N PHE A 192 -3.14 -15.90 -9.35
CA PHE A 192 -3.13 -16.62 -8.07
C PHE A 192 -3.66 -18.05 -8.15
N HIS A 193 -4.12 -18.49 -9.33
CA HIS A 193 -4.73 -19.82 -9.55
C HIS A 193 -5.88 -20.11 -8.59
N ILE A 194 -6.75 -19.12 -8.38
CA ILE A 194 -7.86 -19.15 -7.43
C ILE A 194 -9.21 -19.16 -8.13
N ASN A 195 -10.21 -19.70 -7.45
CA ASN A 195 -11.62 -19.66 -7.85
C ASN A 195 -12.46 -19.14 -6.67
N ASN A 196 -13.76 -18.90 -6.90
CA ASN A 196 -14.71 -18.48 -5.86
C ASN A 196 -14.21 -17.27 -5.05
N ILE A 197 -14.04 -16.15 -5.76
CA ILE A 197 -13.47 -14.94 -5.21
C ILE A 197 -14.51 -14.16 -4.40
N VAL A 198 -14.21 -13.88 -3.15
CA VAL A 198 -14.96 -12.97 -2.29
C VAL A 198 -14.17 -11.68 -2.12
N PHE A 199 -14.73 -10.56 -2.59
CA PHE A 199 -14.12 -9.25 -2.45
C PHE A 199 -14.52 -8.60 -1.14
N LYS A 200 -13.52 -8.10 -0.40
CA LYS A 200 -13.69 -7.27 0.80
C LYS A 200 -12.98 -5.93 0.63
N CYS A 201 -13.48 -4.90 1.27
CA CYS A 201 -12.84 -3.59 1.31
C CYS A 201 -12.97 -2.99 2.71
N ASN A 202 -11.87 -2.54 3.29
CA ASN A 202 -11.87 -1.79 4.55
C ASN A 202 -11.34 -0.40 4.23
N SER A 203 -12.20 0.62 4.36
CA SER A 203 -11.83 1.97 3.97
C SER A 203 -12.68 3.02 4.69
N TRP A 204 -12.11 4.19 4.93
CA TRP A 204 -12.85 5.38 5.34
C TRP A 204 -13.89 5.81 4.29
N LEU A 205 -13.68 5.51 2.99
CA LEU A 205 -14.65 5.74 1.92
C LEU A 205 -15.95 4.95 2.12
N LEU A 206 -15.90 3.85 2.86
CA LEU A 206 -17.05 3.03 3.23
C LEU A 206 -17.65 3.42 4.59
N SER A 207 -17.20 4.50 5.23
CA SER A 207 -17.76 4.97 6.50
C SER A 207 -19.26 5.22 6.38
N ASN A 208 -20.06 4.55 7.23
CA ASN A 208 -21.52 4.75 7.28
C ASN A 208 -21.87 6.19 7.68
N GLN A 209 -21.06 6.80 8.57
CA GLN A 209 -21.26 8.19 9.00
C GLN A 209 -21.05 9.14 7.83
N LEU A 210 -19.93 8.99 7.08
CA LEU A 210 -19.64 9.81 5.90
C LEU A 210 -20.72 9.68 4.83
N ASN A 211 -21.13 8.46 4.53
CA ASN A 211 -22.03 8.19 3.40
C ASN A 211 -23.49 8.62 3.69
N LYS A 212 -23.85 8.92 4.92
CA LYS A 212 -25.11 9.59 5.27
C LYS A 212 -25.12 11.10 4.98
N LEU A 213 -23.94 11.69 4.83
CA LEU A 213 -23.75 13.15 4.72
C LEU A 213 -23.49 13.63 3.30
N ILE A 214 -22.95 12.76 2.44
CA ILE A 214 -22.61 13.11 1.07
C ILE A 214 -23.74 12.82 0.09
N ASP A 215 -23.77 13.57 -1.03
CA ASP A 215 -24.76 13.37 -2.09
C ASP A 215 -24.62 11.97 -2.73
N LYS A 216 -25.76 11.32 -2.96
CA LYS A 216 -25.86 9.98 -3.54
C LYS A 216 -25.32 9.88 -4.97
N ASN A 217 -25.21 11.00 -5.68
CA ASN A 217 -24.63 11.05 -7.02
C ASN A 217 -23.10 11.09 -7.01
N THR A 218 -22.46 11.28 -5.85
CA THR A 218 -21.01 11.29 -5.75
C THR A 218 -20.39 9.90 -6.03
N ASN A 219 -19.21 9.89 -6.61
CA ASN A 219 -18.49 8.64 -6.86
C ASN A 219 -18.15 7.88 -5.56
N ILE A 220 -17.97 8.60 -4.44
CA ILE A 220 -17.76 7.98 -3.12
C ILE A 220 -19.00 7.21 -2.71
N TYR A 221 -20.19 7.83 -2.78
CA TYR A 221 -21.42 7.15 -2.42
C TYR A 221 -21.73 5.97 -3.35
N LYS A 222 -21.54 6.12 -4.66
CA LYS A 222 -21.69 5.04 -5.64
C LYS A 222 -20.76 3.86 -5.31
N PHE A 223 -19.49 4.14 -4.96
CA PHE A 223 -18.56 3.11 -4.53
C PHE A 223 -19.04 2.42 -3.23
N TYR A 224 -19.43 3.19 -2.22
CA TYR A 224 -20.00 2.67 -0.97
C TYR A 224 -21.19 1.74 -1.23
N SER A 225 -22.08 2.12 -2.15
CA SER A 225 -23.31 1.35 -2.45
C SER A 225 -23.06 -0.04 -3.05
N LEU A 226 -21.84 -0.32 -3.52
CA LEU A 226 -21.45 -1.63 -4.01
C LEU A 226 -21.28 -2.67 -2.90
N PHE A 227 -21.20 -2.25 -1.64
CA PHE A 227 -20.83 -3.12 -0.52
C PHE A 227 -21.95 -3.24 0.51
N ASP A 228 -22.01 -4.40 1.15
CA ASP A 228 -22.67 -4.57 2.44
C ASP A 228 -21.66 -4.21 3.52
N VAL A 229 -21.96 -3.16 4.29
CA VAL A 229 -20.97 -2.50 5.14
C VAL A 229 -21.33 -2.62 6.61
N LEU A 230 -20.34 -3.01 7.42
CA LEU A 230 -20.35 -2.97 8.89
C LEU A 230 -19.39 -1.87 9.37
N ASP A 231 -19.68 -1.27 10.53
CA ASP A 231 -18.76 -0.32 11.16
C ASP A 231 -17.57 -1.06 11.78
N GLY A 232 -16.37 -0.55 11.53
CA GLY A 232 -15.11 -0.98 12.13
C GLY A 232 -14.59 0.02 13.16
N GLU A 233 -13.28 0.12 13.26
CA GLU A 233 -12.58 1.02 14.17
C GLU A 233 -12.72 2.49 13.75
N GLU A 234 -12.43 3.41 14.65
CA GLU A 234 -12.37 4.84 14.36
C GLU A 234 -11.32 5.15 13.28
N CYS A 235 -11.65 6.04 12.34
CA CYS A 235 -10.80 6.38 11.20
C CYS A 235 -10.50 7.89 11.06
N THR A 236 -10.63 8.69 12.13
CA THR A 236 -10.31 10.13 12.09
C THR A 236 -8.91 10.39 11.57
N HIS A 237 -7.92 9.56 11.95
CA HIS A 237 -6.56 9.65 11.45
C HIS A 237 -6.48 9.48 9.93
N ASP A 238 -7.23 8.52 9.37
CA ASP A 238 -7.26 8.29 7.91
C ASP A 238 -7.89 9.49 7.19
N LEU A 239 -8.97 10.06 7.74
CA LEU A 239 -9.58 11.26 7.17
C LEU A 239 -8.62 12.46 7.18
N LEU A 240 -7.91 12.70 8.29
CA LEU A 240 -6.89 13.74 8.36
C LEU A 240 -5.80 13.53 7.31
N ASN A 241 -5.32 12.31 7.17
CA ASN A 241 -4.24 11.99 6.23
C ASN A 241 -4.69 12.04 4.77
N PHE A 242 -5.82 11.44 4.42
CA PHE A 242 -6.23 11.28 3.00
C PHE A 242 -7.05 12.44 2.45
N VAL A 243 -7.83 13.13 3.30
CA VAL A 243 -8.70 14.23 2.86
C VAL A 243 -8.03 15.58 3.06
N PHE A 244 -7.31 15.75 4.17
CA PHE A 244 -6.68 17.02 4.53
C PHE A 244 -5.17 17.04 4.30
N ASN A 245 -4.54 15.89 4.05
CA ASN A 245 -3.08 15.74 3.97
C ASN A 245 -2.35 16.23 5.23
N ILE A 246 -2.97 16.01 6.39
CA ILE A 246 -2.49 16.41 7.72
C ILE A 246 -2.30 15.15 8.56
N LYS A 247 -1.18 15.06 9.28
CA LYS A 247 -0.88 13.88 10.11
C LYS A 247 -1.67 13.88 11.42
N GLU A 248 -1.75 15.03 12.07
CA GLU A 248 -2.42 15.23 13.36
C GLU A 248 -3.05 16.63 13.39
N CYS A 249 -4.18 16.78 14.07
CA CYS A 249 -4.86 18.05 14.24
C CYS A 249 -5.43 18.16 15.65
N ASN A 250 -4.99 19.17 16.40
CA ASN A 250 -5.49 19.44 17.77
C ASN A 250 -6.71 20.38 17.78
N ASN A 251 -6.94 21.11 16.69
CA ASN A 251 -8.05 22.06 16.57
C ASN A 251 -8.67 21.94 15.17
N TYR A 252 -9.78 21.25 15.06
CA TYR A 252 -10.47 21.01 13.80
C TYR A 252 -10.95 22.30 13.11
N ASN A 253 -11.08 23.44 13.82
CA ASN A 253 -11.41 24.72 13.20
C ASN A 253 -10.31 25.19 12.21
N GLU A 254 -9.09 24.71 12.34
CA GLU A 254 -7.96 25.07 11.47
C GLU A 254 -7.86 24.22 10.20
N LEU A 255 -8.68 23.18 10.07
CA LEU A 255 -8.68 22.34 8.88
C LEU A 255 -9.10 23.14 7.64
N PRO A 256 -8.48 22.89 6.46
CA PRO A 256 -8.86 23.55 5.22
C PRO A 256 -10.28 23.19 4.76
N GLU A 257 -10.86 24.05 3.91
CA GLU A 257 -12.21 23.91 3.36
C GLU A 257 -12.23 24.09 1.84
N GLU A 258 -11.20 23.58 1.15
CA GLU A 258 -11.01 23.76 -0.28
C GLU A 258 -12.01 22.95 -1.12
N THR A 259 -12.49 21.82 -0.57
CA THR A 259 -13.45 20.95 -1.24
C THR A 259 -14.74 20.78 -0.42
N SER A 260 -15.84 20.41 -1.09
CA SER A 260 -17.10 20.08 -0.40
C SER A 260 -16.94 18.96 0.62
N LEU A 261 -16.12 17.96 0.29
CA LEU A 261 -15.83 16.84 1.18
C LEU A 261 -15.10 17.32 2.45
N GLN A 262 -14.10 18.20 2.31
CA GLN A 262 -13.39 18.79 3.45
C GLN A 262 -14.33 19.59 4.35
N LYS A 263 -15.23 20.40 3.76
CA LYS A 263 -16.22 21.18 4.54
C LYS A 263 -17.14 20.26 5.34
N ILE A 264 -17.67 19.20 4.73
CA ILE A 264 -18.56 18.25 5.41
C ILE A 264 -17.83 17.59 6.58
N ILE A 265 -16.65 17.01 6.34
CA ILE A 265 -15.90 16.27 7.36
C ILE A 265 -15.45 17.21 8.49
N LYS A 266 -14.93 18.39 8.16
CA LYS A 266 -14.53 19.39 9.18
C LYS A 266 -15.68 19.75 10.10
N ASN A 267 -16.85 20.10 9.55
CA ASN A 267 -18.02 20.48 10.37
C ASN A 267 -18.43 19.35 11.30
N GLU A 268 -18.43 18.12 10.82
CA GLU A 268 -18.79 16.97 11.64
C GLU A 268 -17.76 16.68 12.73
N LEU A 269 -16.46 16.81 12.44
CA LEU A 269 -15.41 16.68 13.45
C LEU A 269 -15.52 17.74 14.54
N ILE A 270 -15.86 19.01 14.19
CA ILE A 270 -16.13 20.10 15.16
C ILE A 270 -17.34 19.75 16.03
N ASN A 271 -18.36 19.13 15.46
CA ASN A 271 -19.57 18.71 16.17
C ASN A 271 -19.39 17.44 17.01
N GLY A 272 -18.18 16.84 17.00
CA GLY A 272 -17.85 15.64 17.78
C GLY A 272 -18.29 14.33 17.12
N THR A 273 -18.60 14.32 15.83
CA THR A 273 -18.91 13.08 15.09
C THR A 273 -17.67 12.19 15.01
N VAL A 274 -17.81 10.94 15.40
CA VAL A 274 -16.80 9.89 15.25
C VAL A 274 -17.07 9.16 13.95
N PHE A 275 -16.07 9.13 13.05
CA PHE A 275 -16.11 8.36 11.82
C PHE A 275 -15.44 7.02 12.00
N ASN A 276 -16.08 5.95 11.54
CA ASN A 276 -15.54 4.60 11.58
C ASN A 276 -15.15 4.12 10.18
N ILE A 277 -14.13 3.28 10.09
CA ILE A 277 -13.84 2.53 8.86
C ILE A 277 -15.06 1.66 8.54
N GLY A 278 -15.52 1.70 7.29
CA GLY A 278 -16.46 0.71 6.80
C GLY A 278 -15.72 -0.58 6.41
N ILE A 279 -16.22 -1.71 6.90
CA ILE A 279 -15.78 -3.06 6.54
C ILE A 279 -16.84 -3.63 5.60
N GLY A 280 -16.54 -3.65 4.31
CA GLY A 280 -17.47 -4.00 3.25
C GLY A 280 -17.20 -5.36 2.61
N ALA A 281 -18.27 -6.12 2.32
CA ALA A 281 -18.25 -7.23 1.38
C ALA A 281 -18.96 -6.79 0.09
N LEU A 282 -18.38 -7.07 -1.08
CA LEU A 282 -18.97 -6.69 -2.37
C LEU A 282 -20.27 -7.45 -2.59
N LYS A 283 -21.36 -6.73 -2.92
CA LYS A 283 -22.67 -7.31 -3.20
C LYS A 283 -22.69 -8.18 -4.45
N GLY A 284 -23.57 -9.19 -4.48
CA GLY A 284 -23.76 -10.05 -5.65
C GLY A 284 -22.69 -11.14 -5.84
N VAL A 285 -21.77 -11.26 -4.87
CA VAL A 285 -20.94 -12.46 -4.70
C VAL A 285 -21.54 -13.18 -3.50
N ASP A 286 -22.38 -14.18 -3.73
CA ASP A 286 -22.98 -14.94 -2.63
C ASP A 286 -21.85 -15.58 -1.79
N PRO A 287 -21.75 -15.27 -0.49
CA PRO A 287 -20.76 -15.91 0.35
C PRO A 287 -21.02 -17.42 0.56
N ASN A 288 -22.13 -17.93 0.01
CA ASN A 288 -22.59 -19.33 0.15
C ASN A 288 -22.72 -20.10 -1.18
N GLU A 289 -22.42 -19.49 -2.35
CA GLU A 289 -22.28 -20.21 -3.63
C GLU A 289 -20.87 -20.69 -3.90
#